data_7d558e4c48b6493b5196560564abfd0c
#
_entry.id   7d558e4c48b6493b5196560564abfd0c
#
_cell.length_a   1.000
_cell.length_b   1.000
_cell.length_c   1.000
_cell.angle_alpha   90.00
_cell.angle_beta   90.00
_cell.angle_gamma   90.00
#
_symmetry.space_group_name_H-M   'P 1'
#
loop_
_entity.id
_entity.type
_entity.pdbx_description
1 polymer ?
#
loop_
_entity_poly.entity_id
_entity_poly.type
_entity_poly.pdbx_seq_one_letter_code
_entity_poly.pdbx_strand_id
1 'polypeptide(L)'
;MQKRLLSELYKEAGVDPCTVPYVELHGTGTLGDTPEANCVTEVFCGNRRSTPLLIGSTKSNMGHPEAAAGLCALCKVLIAMRDHAIPPNLHYSEPNPHIPGLLDGRLKVIIHICLTFD
;
A
#
# COMPACT_ATOMS: atom_id res chain seq x y z
N MET A 1 14.97 -5.42 7.61
CA MET A 1 14.23 -5.27 8.88
C MET A 1 12.72 -5.27 8.67
N GLN A 2 12.15 -4.39 7.85
CA GLN A 2 10.70 -4.30 7.59
C GLN A 2 10.07 -5.63 7.13
N LYS A 3 10.64 -6.31 6.15
CA LYS A 3 10.15 -7.60 5.65
C LYS A 3 9.99 -8.65 6.78
N ARG A 4 11.02 -8.78 7.65
CA ARG A 4 10.97 -9.74 8.75
C ARG A 4 9.84 -9.40 9.71
N LEU A 5 9.73 -8.11 10.09
CA LEU A 5 8.68 -7.64 11.00
C LEU A 5 7.28 -7.92 10.44
N LEU A 6 7.03 -7.57 9.17
CA LEU A 6 5.74 -7.85 8.54
C LEU A 6 5.44 -9.35 8.48
N SER A 7 6.41 -10.17 8.08
CA SER A 7 6.22 -11.62 7.98
C SER A 7 5.93 -12.25 9.35
N GLU A 8 6.63 -11.84 10.40
CA GLU A 8 6.41 -12.31 11.77
C GLU A 8 5.02 -11.88 12.27
N LEU A 9 4.65 -10.61 12.06
CA LEU A 9 3.35 -10.06 12.47
C LEU A 9 2.17 -10.81 11.85
N TYR A 10 2.19 -11.02 10.53
CA TYR A 10 1.11 -11.73 9.83
C TYR A 10 1.05 -13.22 10.22
N LYS A 11 2.21 -13.83 10.49
CA LYS A 11 2.27 -15.19 11.01
C LYS A 11 1.66 -15.31 12.42
N GLU A 12 1.97 -14.37 13.31
CA GLU A 12 1.40 -14.33 14.67
C GLU A 12 -0.11 -14.06 14.62
N ALA A 13 -0.55 -13.18 13.73
CA ALA A 13 -1.97 -12.88 13.55
C ALA A 13 -2.76 -14.02 12.88
N GLY A 14 -2.09 -15.03 12.31
CA GLY A 14 -2.75 -16.10 11.56
C GLY A 14 -3.43 -15.65 10.29
N VAL A 15 -3.00 -14.50 9.73
CA VAL A 15 -3.56 -13.90 8.51
C VAL A 15 -2.62 -14.15 7.33
N ASP A 16 -3.16 -14.63 6.20
CA ASP A 16 -2.39 -14.76 4.96
C ASP A 16 -2.21 -13.36 4.33
N PRO A 17 -0.97 -12.84 4.21
CA PRO A 17 -0.74 -11.55 3.58
C PRO A 17 -1.29 -11.44 2.15
N CYS A 18 -1.38 -12.56 1.43
CA CYS A 18 -1.91 -12.56 0.07
C CYS A 18 -3.41 -12.25 0.00
N THR A 19 -4.13 -12.29 1.12
CA THR A 19 -5.56 -11.93 1.18
C THR A 19 -5.80 -10.44 1.45
N VAL A 20 -4.77 -9.68 1.80
CA VAL A 20 -4.88 -8.24 2.06
C VAL A 20 -5.19 -7.49 0.76
N PRO A 21 -6.32 -6.77 0.67
CA PRO A 21 -6.72 -6.12 -0.59
C PRO A 21 -5.97 -4.81 -0.85
N TYR A 22 -5.57 -4.09 0.18
CA TYR A 22 -4.96 -2.77 0.10
C TYR A 22 -3.89 -2.56 1.15
N VAL A 23 -2.83 -1.84 0.80
CA VAL A 23 -1.80 -1.38 1.74
C VAL A 23 -1.61 0.12 1.60
N GLU A 24 -1.77 0.82 2.71
CA GLU A 24 -1.42 2.23 2.85
C GLU A 24 0.08 2.35 3.11
N LEU A 25 0.82 2.89 2.15
CA LEU A 25 2.27 3.05 2.22
C LEU A 25 2.67 4.33 2.96
N HIS A 26 3.87 4.34 3.49
CA HIS A 26 4.51 5.58 3.93
C HIS A 26 4.69 6.52 2.72
N GLY A 27 5.24 6.04 1.62
CA GLY A 27 5.18 6.65 0.28
C GLY A 27 5.47 8.16 0.28
N THR A 28 6.71 8.56 0.59
CA THR A 28 7.08 9.97 0.74
C THR A 28 7.53 10.65 -0.56
N GLY A 29 7.67 9.89 -1.65
CA GLY A 29 8.27 10.36 -2.90
C GLY A 29 9.80 10.41 -2.85
N THR A 30 10.42 9.64 -1.95
CA THR A 30 11.88 9.62 -1.75
C THR A 30 12.49 8.27 -2.12
N LEU A 31 13.83 8.18 -2.02
CA LEU A 31 14.57 6.93 -2.23
C LEU A 31 14.12 5.79 -1.29
N GLY A 32 13.52 6.12 -0.15
CA GLY A 32 12.97 5.15 0.79
C GLY A 32 11.75 4.38 0.28
N ASP A 33 11.05 4.88 -0.72
CA ASP A 33 9.85 4.26 -1.26
C ASP A 33 10.15 2.95 -2.00
N THR A 34 11.32 2.86 -2.65
CA THR A 34 11.74 1.64 -3.36
C THR A 34 11.92 0.45 -2.41
N PRO A 35 12.69 0.53 -1.31
CA PRO A 35 12.76 -0.54 -0.31
C PRO A 35 11.42 -0.89 0.32
N GLU A 36 10.57 0.10 0.60
CA GLU A 36 9.23 -0.10 1.16
C GLU A 36 8.35 -0.90 0.19
N ALA A 37 8.22 -0.44 -1.06
CA ALA A 37 7.41 -1.09 -2.08
C ALA A 37 7.89 -2.50 -2.43
N ASN A 38 9.21 -2.72 -2.48
CA ASN A 38 9.78 -4.04 -2.70
C ASN A 38 9.47 -4.98 -1.53
N CYS A 39 9.59 -4.50 -0.30
CA CYS A 39 9.23 -5.26 0.90
C CYS A 39 7.75 -5.67 0.87
N VAL A 40 6.86 -4.74 0.55
CA VAL A 40 5.42 -5.00 0.41
C VAL A 40 5.16 -6.01 -0.70
N THR A 41 5.79 -5.86 -1.85
CA THR A 41 5.68 -6.82 -2.97
C THR A 41 6.06 -8.23 -2.54
N GLU A 42 7.18 -8.38 -1.85
CA GLU A 42 7.67 -9.69 -1.41
C GLU A 42 6.78 -10.35 -0.35
N VAL A 43 6.19 -9.58 0.55
CA VAL A 43 5.36 -10.11 1.63
C VAL A 43 3.93 -10.39 1.16
N PHE A 44 3.33 -9.48 0.40
CA PHE A 44 1.90 -9.52 0.06
C PHE A 44 1.59 -10.07 -1.32
N CYS A 45 2.57 -10.10 -2.24
CA CYS A 45 2.36 -10.54 -3.62
C CYS A 45 2.99 -11.92 -3.89
N GLY A 46 2.76 -12.87 -3.01
CA GLY A 46 3.19 -14.27 -3.20
C GLY A 46 2.45 -14.97 -4.35
N ASN A 47 2.90 -16.20 -4.67
CA ASN A 47 2.39 -16.99 -5.82
C ASN A 47 0.87 -17.31 -5.77
N ARG A 48 0.23 -17.15 -4.61
CA ARG A 48 -1.22 -17.40 -4.44
C ARG A 48 -2.09 -16.19 -4.73
N ARG A 49 -1.49 -15.02 -4.99
CA ARG A 49 -2.23 -13.81 -5.30
C ARG A 49 -2.56 -13.75 -6.79
N SER A 50 -3.85 -13.71 -7.11
CA SER A 50 -4.36 -13.67 -8.49
C SER A 50 -4.63 -12.25 -9.02
N THR A 51 -4.71 -11.26 -8.12
CA THR A 51 -5.03 -9.86 -8.46
C THR A 51 -3.92 -8.93 -7.96
N PRO A 52 -3.68 -7.80 -8.61
CA PRO A 52 -2.73 -6.81 -8.11
C PRO A 52 -3.05 -6.37 -6.68
N LEU A 53 -2.02 -6.16 -5.87
CA LEU A 53 -2.18 -5.50 -4.58
C LEU A 53 -2.42 -4.01 -4.82
N LEU A 54 -3.54 -3.50 -4.30
CA LEU A 54 -3.82 -2.08 -4.34
C LEU A 54 -2.96 -1.35 -3.31
N ILE A 55 -2.33 -0.26 -3.74
CA ILE A 55 -1.49 0.57 -2.86
C ILE A 55 -1.82 2.04 -3.02
N GLY A 56 -1.55 2.80 -1.97
CA GLY A 56 -1.69 4.25 -1.98
C GLY A 56 -0.97 4.89 -0.81
N SER A 57 -0.94 6.21 -0.79
CA SER A 57 -0.45 7.00 0.33
C SER A 57 -1.28 8.26 0.50
N THR A 58 -1.73 8.52 1.72
CA THR A 58 -2.47 9.74 2.07
C THR A 58 -1.65 11.01 1.80
N LYS A 59 -0.32 10.89 1.77
CA LYS A 59 0.58 12.01 1.48
C LYS A 59 0.42 12.57 0.06
N SER A 60 -0.04 11.76 -0.88
CA SER A 60 -0.34 12.26 -2.22
C SER A 60 -1.51 13.26 -2.23
N ASN A 61 -2.37 13.20 -1.22
CA ASN A 61 -3.56 14.05 -1.09
C ASN A 61 -3.36 15.25 -0.19
N MET A 62 -2.51 15.15 0.84
CA MET A 62 -2.40 16.18 1.87
C MET A 62 -0.96 16.62 2.20
N GLY A 63 0.05 16.01 1.57
CA GLY A 63 1.45 16.22 1.92
C GLY A 63 1.90 15.39 3.13
N HIS A 64 3.14 15.59 3.56
CA HIS A 64 3.73 14.80 4.65
C HIS A 64 3.45 15.45 6.01
N PRO A 65 2.57 14.87 6.85
CA PRO A 65 2.24 15.41 8.17
C PRO A 65 3.27 15.02 9.25
N GLU A 66 4.48 14.67 8.86
CA GLU A 66 5.63 14.32 9.71
C GLU A 66 5.29 13.40 10.88
N ALA A 67 5.32 13.91 12.12
CA ALA A 67 5.03 13.10 13.31
C ALA A 67 3.61 12.51 13.35
N ALA A 68 2.65 13.12 12.66
CA ALA A 68 1.27 12.65 12.58
C ALA A 68 1.01 11.66 11.43
N ALA A 69 2.03 11.32 10.62
CA ALA A 69 1.86 10.53 9.40
C ALA A 69 1.16 9.17 9.64
N GLY A 70 1.52 8.47 10.72
CA GLY A 70 0.89 7.19 11.07
C GLY A 70 -0.59 7.33 11.42
N LEU A 71 -0.96 8.37 12.17
CA LEU A 71 -2.36 8.65 12.51
C LEU A 71 -3.18 9.03 11.29
N CYS A 72 -2.64 9.85 10.38
CA CYS A 72 -3.31 10.22 9.15
C CYS A 72 -3.54 9.00 8.24
N ALA A 73 -2.55 8.11 8.12
CA ALA A 73 -2.69 6.85 7.38
C ALA A 73 -3.76 5.95 7.99
N LEU A 74 -3.76 5.79 9.31
CA LEU A 74 -4.78 5.02 10.03
C LEU A 74 -6.19 5.61 9.83
N CYS A 75 -6.36 6.93 10.00
CA CYS A 75 -7.63 7.60 9.77
C CYS A 75 -8.14 7.39 8.33
N LYS A 76 -7.28 7.52 7.33
CA LYS A 76 -7.65 7.26 5.94
C LYS A 76 -8.18 5.84 5.75
N VAL A 77 -7.49 4.84 6.28
CA VAL A 77 -7.91 3.44 6.15
C VAL A 77 -9.25 3.21 6.85
N LEU A 78 -9.44 3.74 8.06
CA LEU A 78 -10.71 3.62 8.79
C LEU A 78 -11.87 4.29 8.04
N ILE A 79 -11.65 5.46 7.44
CA ILE A 79 -12.65 6.14 6.62
C ILE A 79 -12.95 5.31 5.37
N ALA A 80 -11.92 4.79 4.69
CA ALA A 80 -12.09 3.95 3.52
C ALA A 80 -12.90 2.67 3.83
N MET A 81 -12.67 2.06 4.98
CA MET A 81 -13.45 0.91 5.45
C MET A 81 -14.90 1.28 5.72
N ARG A 82 -15.15 2.41 6.41
CA ARG A 82 -16.50 2.90 6.69
C ARG A 82 -17.28 3.21 5.41
N ASP A 83 -16.64 3.86 4.46
CA ASP A 83 -17.29 4.37 3.25
C ASP A 83 -17.22 3.36 2.09
N HIS A 84 -16.62 2.18 2.31
CA HIS A 84 -16.38 1.14 1.30
C HIS A 84 -15.71 1.68 0.03
N ALA A 85 -14.84 2.68 0.18
CA ALA A 85 -14.18 3.36 -0.93
C ALA A 85 -12.77 3.83 -0.56
N ILE A 86 -11.81 3.55 -1.43
CA ILE A 86 -10.44 4.05 -1.27
C ILE A 86 -10.27 5.25 -2.20
N PRO A 87 -9.86 6.42 -1.68
CA PRO A 87 -9.64 7.60 -2.50
C PRO A 87 -8.41 7.44 -3.40
N PRO A 88 -8.40 8.11 -4.57
CA PRO A 88 -7.28 8.04 -5.49
C PRO A 88 -6.05 8.77 -4.96
N ASN A 89 -4.86 8.34 -5.42
CA ASN A 89 -3.63 9.11 -5.26
C ASN A 89 -3.61 10.23 -6.31
N LEU A 90 -3.37 11.45 -5.84
CA LEU A 90 -3.15 12.60 -6.71
C LEU A 90 -1.71 12.60 -7.23
N HIS A 91 -1.48 13.27 -8.35
CA HIS A 91 -0.14 13.51 -8.92
C HIS A 91 0.66 12.25 -9.29
N TYR A 92 0.01 11.09 -9.39
CA TYR A 92 0.63 9.88 -9.92
C TYR A 92 0.46 9.84 -11.43
N SER A 93 1.56 9.93 -12.17
CA SER A 93 1.57 9.93 -13.64
C SER A 93 2.25 8.68 -14.22
N GLU A 94 3.35 8.26 -13.62
CA GLU A 94 4.17 7.17 -14.14
C GLU A 94 4.65 6.25 -13.00
N PRO A 95 4.78 4.93 -13.27
CA PRO A 95 5.36 4.01 -12.31
C PRO A 95 6.85 4.29 -12.14
N ASN A 96 7.31 4.27 -10.88
CA ASN A 96 8.74 4.38 -10.59
C ASN A 96 9.49 3.17 -11.18
N PRO A 97 10.47 3.37 -12.09
CA PRO A 97 11.21 2.28 -12.74
C PRO A 97 12.05 1.43 -11.78
N HIS A 98 12.31 1.92 -10.58
CA HIS A 98 13.05 1.18 -9.55
C HIS A 98 12.16 0.29 -8.66
N ILE A 99 10.85 0.21 -8.95
CA ILE A 99 9.89 -0.65 -8.25
C ILE A 99 9.35 -1.70 -9.22
N PRO A 100 9.98 -2.88 -9.31
CA PRO A 100 9.57 -3.94 -10.25
C PRO A 100 8.11 -4.34 -10.11
N GLY A 101 7.56 -4.36 -8.89
CA GLY A 101 6.17 -4.70 -8.63
C GLY A 101 5.15 -3.78 -9.30
N LEU A 102 5.52 -2.52 -9.59
CA LEU A 102 4.69 -1.59 -10.38
C LEU A 102 4.78 -1.87 -11.87
N LEU A 103 5.95 -2.30 -12.34
CA LEU A 103 6.19 -2.55 -13.78
C LEU A 103 5.57 -3.85 -14.24
N ASP A 104 5.60 -4.89 -13.40
CA ASP A 104 5.08 -6.22 -13.71
C ASP A 104 3.61 -6.44 -13.30
N GLY A 105 2.97 -5.42 -12.73
CA GLY A 105 1.56 -5.43 -12.38
C GLY A 105 1.20 -6.12 -11.07
N ARG A 106 2.17 -6.52 -10.24
CA ARG A 106 1.90 -7.06 -8.89
C ARG A 106 1.37 -6.00 -7.93
N LEU A 107 1.81 -4.75 -8.09
CA LEU A 107 1.32 -3.59 -7.37
C LEU A 107 0.51 -2.70 -8.32
N LYS A 108 -0.57 -2.11 -7.80
CA LYS A 108 -1.37 -1.14 -8.54
C LYS A 108 -1.68 0.07 -7.67
N VAL A 109 -1.19 1.24 -8.10
CA VAL A 109 -1.54 2.52 -7.46
C VAL A 109 -2.98 2.88 -7.83
N ILE A 110 -3.76 3.27 -6.83
CA ILE A 110 -5.14 3.71 -7.04
C ILE A 110 -5.13 5.13 -7.56
N ILE A 111 -5.63 5.33 -8.78
CA ILE A 111 -5.73 6.63 -9.49
C ILE A 111 -7.17 7.08 -9.73
N HIS A 112 -8.15 6.23 -9.43
CA HIS A 112 -9.57 6.52 -9.42
C HIS A 112 -10.18 5.96 -8.14
N ILE A 113 -11.32 6.50 -7.70
CA ILE A 113 -12.03 5.93 -6.54
C ILE A 113 -12.25 4.44 -6.78
N CYS A 114 -11.75 3.63 -5.86
CA CYS A 114 -11.94 2.20 -5.89
C CYS A 114 -12.96 1.80 -4.84
N LEU A 115 -14.09 1.22 -5.28
CA LEU A 115 -15.05 0.62 -4.37
C LEU A 115 -14.49 -0.71 -3.91
N THR A 116 -14.38 -0.89 -2.61
CA THR A 116 -13.83 -2.10 -2.02
C THR A 116 -14.70 -2.57 -0.87
N PHE A 117 -14.51 -3.82 -0.54
CA PHE A 117 -15.04 -4.49 0.65
C PHE A 117 -16.55 -4.75 0.62
N ASP A 118 -16.93 -5.73 -0.17
CA ASP A 118 -17.99 -6.66 0.21
C ASP A 118 -17.39 -7.81 1.02
#